data_f8c4b24595f6c8b5e04c1ea07f44a65c
#
_entry.id   f8c4b24595f6c8b5e04c1ea07f44a65c
#
_cell.length_a   1.000
_cell.length_b   1.000
_cell.length_c   1.000
_cell.angle_alpha   90.00
_cell.angle_beta   90.00
_cell.angle_gamma   90.00
#
_symmetry.space_group_name_H-M   'P 1'
#
loop_
_entity.id
_entity.type
_entity.pdbx_description
1 polymer ?
#
loop_
_entity_poly.entity_id
_entity_poly.type
_entity_poly.pdbx_seq_one_letter_code
_entity_poly.pdbx_strand_id
1 'polypeptide(L)' 'MTKPDKENWICNIQDYADRVAEQLGWETVRFVLNEYGGGASSIETLSPSYYEAVWNALFDYEIGMKD' A
#
# COMPACT_ATOMS: atom_id res chain seq x y z
N MET A 1 23.86 2.77 0.37
CA MET A 1 22.48 3.17 0.31
C MET A 1 21.76 2.79 1.59
N THR A 2 21.06 3.72 2.18
CA THR A 2 20.37 3.48 3.42
C THR A 2 19.04 2.77 3.15
N LYS A 3 18.63 1.96 4.10
CA LYS A 3 17.32 1.35 4.03
C LYS A 3 16.26 2.45 4.15
N PRO A 4 15.16 2.33 3.41
CA PRO A 4 14.07 3.27 3.62
C PRO A 4 13.56 3.11 5.05
N ASP A 5 13.41 4.21 5.74
CA ASP A 5 12.87 4.16 7.08
C ASP A 5 11.35 4.08 7.03
N LYS A 6 10.75 4.04 8.20
CA LYS A 6 9.31 3.89 8.32
C LYS A 6 8.56 5.00 7.57
N GLU A 7 9.04 6.21 7.67
CA GLU A 7 8.38 7.35 7.03
C GLU A 7 8.41 7.23 5.52
N ASN A 8 9.54 6.80 4.96
CA ASN A 8 9.65 6.61 3.53
C ASN A 8 8.72 5.52 3.04
N TRP A 9 8.63 4.41 3.77
CA TRP A 9 7.71 3.34 3.41
C TRP A 9 6.27 3.81 3.42
N ILE A 10 5.89 4.54 4.46
CA ILE A 10 4.53 5.04 4.58
C ILE A 10 4.21 6.01 3.46
N CYS A 11 5.13 6.92 3.14
CA CYS A 11 4.91 7.85 2.03
C CYS A 11 4.73 7.14 0.71
N ASN A 12 5.55 6.13 0.43
CA ASN A 12 5.45 5.39 -0.82
C ASN A 12 4.16 4.60 -0.90
N ILE A 13 3.79 3.94 0.18
CA ILE A 13 2.56 3.16 0.22
C ILE A 13 1.36 4.09 0.06
N GLN A 14 1.38 5.23 0.76
CA GLN A 14 0.30 6.19 0.68
C GLN A 14 0.12 6.71 -0.75
N ASP A 15 1.23 6.97 -1.43
CA ASP A 15 1.19 7.47 -2.79
C ASP A 15 0.52 6.46 -3.73
N TYR A 16 0.92 5.20 -3.65
CA TYR A 16 0.29 4.17 -4.45
C TYR A 16 -1.16 3.94 -4.04
N ALA A 17 -1.44 4.00 -2.74
CA ALA A 17 -2.79 3.84 -2.25
C ALA A 17 -3.72 4.92 -2.81
N ASP A 18 -3.23 6.16 -2.84
CA ASP A 18 -4.01 7.26 -3.42
C ASP A 18 -4.30 7.02 -4.88
N ARG A 19 -3.33 6.55 -5.64
CA ARG A 19 -3.52 6.27 -7.05
C ARG A 19 -4.52 5.15 -7.29
N VAL A 20 -4.39 4.08 -6.51
CA VAL A 20 -5.32 2.96 -6.62
C VAL A 20 -6.72 3.39 -6.21
N ALA A 21 -6.82 4.15 -5.12
CA ALA A 21 -8.12 4.64 -4.65
C ALA A 21 -8.80 5.54 -5.68
N GLU A 22 -8.02 6.35 -6.38
CA GLU A 22 -8.56 7.24 -7.40
C GLU A 22 -9.19 6.47 -8.54
N GLN A 23 -8.62 5.32 -8.89
CA GLN A 23 -9.09 4.51 -10.00
C GLN A 23 -10.11 3.46 -9.58
N LEU A 24 -9.88 2.82 -8.44
CA LEU A 24 -10.67 1.67 -8.02
C LEU A 24 -11.45 1.89 -6.73
N GLY A 25 -11.23 3.02 -6.06
CA GLY A 25 -11.92 3.33 -4.80
C GLY A 25 -11.15 2.85 -3.59
N TRP A 26 -11.45 3.45 -2.45
CA TRP A 26 -10.78 3.12 -1.20
C TRP A 26 -11.06 1.70 -0.73
N GLU A 27 -12.15 1.11 -1.18
CA GLU A 27 -12.47 -0.26 -0.82
C GLU A 27 -11.38 -1.22 -1.26
N THR A 28 -10.80 -0.98 -2.43
CA THR A 28 -9.70 -1.80 -2.91
C THR A 28 -8.46 -1.63 -2.04
N VAL A 29 -8.16 -0.40 -1.64
CA VAL A 29 -7.03 -0.15 -0.77
C VAL A 29 -7.23 -0.84 0.59
N ARG A 30 -8.42 -0.76 1.13
CA ARG A 30 -8.74 -1.41 2.39
C ARG A 30 -8.60 -2.93 2.29
N PHE A 31 -9.02 -3.48 1.17
CA PHE A 31 -8.87 -4.90 0.92
C PHE A 31 -7.39 -5.29 0.97
N VAL A 32 -6.54 -4.50 0.30
CA VAL A 32 -5.11 -4.76 0.29
C VAL A 32 -4.53 -4.68 1.70
N LEU A 33 -4.89 -3.66 2.45
CA LEU A 33 -4.42 -3.51 3.81
C LEU A 33 -4.84 -4.69 4.68
N ASN A 34 -6.05 -5.16 4.49
CA ASN A 34 -6.56 -6.28 5.28
C ASN A 34 -5.89 -7.60 4.90
N GLU A 35 -5.73 -7.84 3.60
CA GLU A 35 -5.19 -9.11 3.12
C GLU A 35 -3.68 -9.18 3.24
N TYR A 36 -2.99 -8.11 2.93
CA TYR A 36 -1.53 -8.09 2.88
C TYR A 36 -0.89 -7.35 4.04
N GLY A 37 -1.69 -6.61 4.77
CA GLY A 37 -1.20 -5.82 5.90
C GLY A 37 -1.55 -6.37 7.26
N GLY A 38 -1.99 -7.63 7.31
CA GLY A 38 -2.29 -8.26 8.59
C GLY A 38 -3.52 -7.69 9.28
N GLY A 39 -4.49 -7.20 8.51
CA GLY A 39 -5.72 -6.65 9.07
C GLY A 39 -5.62 -5.20 9.51
N ALA A 40 -4.61 -4.48 9.01
CA ALA A 40 -4.46 -3.07 9.35
C ALA A 40 -5.65 -2.26 8.85
N SER A 41 -6.11 -1.32 9.66
CA SER A 41 -7.24 -0.48 9.30
C SER A 41 -6.79 0.75 8.51
N SER A 42 -5.52 1.11 8.57
CA SER A 42 -4.98 2.23 7.82
C SER A 42 -3.50 2.00 7.57
N ILE A 43 -2.94 2.81 6.68
CA ILE A 43 -1.52 2.72 6.36
C ILE A 43 -0.67 3.07 7.57
N GLU A 44 -1.13 4.01 8.38
CA GLU A 44 -0.39 4.45 9.56
C GLU A 44 -0.32 3.37 10.64
N THR A 45 -1.31 2.49 10.69
CA THR A 45 -1.32 1.42 11.68
C THR A 45 -0.66 0.15 11.16
N LEU A 46 -0.17 0.19 9.94
CA LEU A 46 0.46 -0.96 9.30
C LEU A 46 1.77 -1.30 9.99
N SER A 47 1.97 -2.58 10.29
CA SER A 47 3.24 -3.04 10.88
C SER A 47 4.34 -3.03 9.84
N PRO A 48 5.57 -2.65 10.24
CA PRO A 48 6.70 -2.60 9.29
C PRO A 48 6.94 -3.90 8.54
N SER A 49 6.65 -5.02 9.15
CA SER A 49 6.87 -6.32 8.50
C SER A 49 5.96 -6.54 7.31
N TYR A 50 4.90 -5.76 7.18
CA TYR A 50 3.96 -5.87 6.07
C TYR A 50 4.13 -4.79 5.01
N TYR A 51 5.05 -3.86 5.21
CA TYR A 51 5.22 -2.75 4.28
C TYR A 51 5.48 -3.23 2.86
N GLU A 52 6.42 -4.12 2.70
CA GLU A 52 6.79 -4.59 1.37
C GLU A 52 5.63 -5.33 0.69
N ALA A 53 4.93 -6.16 1.44
CA ALA A 53 3.81 -6.91 0.90
C ALA A 53 2.68 -6.00 0.42
N VAL A 54 2.34 -5.00 1.22
CA VAL A 54 1.30 -4.03 0.84
C VAL A 54 1.75 -3.21 -0.36
N TRP A 55 2.99 -2.75 -0.34
CA TRP A 55 3.53 -1.97 -1.44
C TRP A 55 3.48 -2.75 -2.75
N ASN A 56 3.91 -4.01 -2.72
CA ASN A 56 3.90 -4.86 -3.91
C ASN A 56 2.49 -5.09 -4.42
N ALA A 57 1.53 -5.30 -3.53
CA ALA A 57 0.15 -5.51 -3.92
C ALA A 57 -0.41 -4.26 -4.61
N LEU A 58 -0.16 -3.09 -4.04
CA LEU A 58 -0.63 -1.84 -4.63
C LEU A 58 0.06 -1.57 -5.96
N PHE A 59 1.34 -1.88 -6.04
CA PHE A 59 2.09 -1.72 -7.28
C PHE A 59 1.50 -2.58 -8.40
N ASP A 60 1.13 -3.81 -8.08
CA ASP A 60 0.52 -4.71 -9.05
C ASP A 60 -0.82 -4.16 -9.55
N TYR A 61 -1.61 -3.59 -8.65
CA TYR A 61 -2.86 -2.96 -9.06
C TYR A 61 -2.61 -1.78 -9.99
N GLU A 62 -1.62 -0.95 -9.67
CA GLU A 62 -1.32 0.21 -10.51
C GLU A 62 -0.84 -0.22 -11.89
N ILE A 63 0.01 -1.23 -11.97
CA ILE A 63 0.47 -1.74 -13.25
C ILE A 63 -0.69 -2.29 -14.06
N GLY A 64 -1.56 -3.03 -13.41
CA GLY A 64 -2.74 -3.59 -14.09
C GLY A 64 -3.64 -2.52 -14.67
N MET A 65 -3.75 -1.38 -14.00
CA MET A 65 -4.59 -0.30 -14.49
C MET A 65 -4.02 0.40 -15.72
N LYS A 66 -2.71 0.32 -15.89
CA LYS A 66 -2.07 0.98 -17.04
C LYS A 66 -2.20 0.18 -18.32
N ASP A 67 -2.51 -1.06 -18.21
CA ASP A 67 -2.72 -1.91 -19.37
C ASP A 67 -4.15 -1.84 -19.83
#